data_97fa0a0d424c86df57110374ce964fad
#
_entry.id   97fa0a0d424c86df57110374ce964fad
#
_cell.length_a   1.000
_cell.length_b   1.000
_cell.length_c   1.000
_cell.angle_alpha   90.00
_cell.angle_beta   90.00
_cell.angle_gamma   90.00
#
_symmetry.space_group_name_H-M   'P 1'
#
loop_
_entity.id
_entity.type
_entity.pdbx_description
1 polymer ?
#
loop_
_entity_poly.entity_id
_entity_poly.type
_entity_poly.pdbx_seq_one_letter_code
_entity_poly.pdbx_strand_id
1 'polypeptide(L)'
;LSKQYIRTNGQPLESVKEGLRNLKAELGSGSKVLGAGVTGSGRQLSGIMVGADVVKNEITAHATAAITYFPDARTIFEIGGQDSKIIMLKNGMVVDFAMNTVCAAGTGSFLEHQAERLKVRIEEFGDLALRAERNVRIAGRCTVFAESDMIAKQQYGFSKADIINGLCEALVRNYINNLGRGKKLEPPFVFQGGVAANKGIKTAFEKVIGHQVVVPGHYNEMGAIGAAMLAREYILR
;
A
#
# COMPACT_ATOMS: atom_id res chain seq x y z
N LEU A 1 12.33 9.90 14.65
CA LEU A 1 13.47 9.38 15.38
C LEU A 1 14.08 8.16 14.67
N SER A 2 13.37 7.06 14.60
CA SER A 2 13.80 5.86 13.89
C SER A 2 12.60 5.14 13.27
N LYS A 3 12.82 4.37 12.19
CA LYS A 3 11.82 3.55 11.52
C LYS A 3 12.45 2.26 11.01
N GLN A 4 11.66 1.19 11.01
CA GLN A 4 12.05 -0.11 10.48
C GLN A 4 10.97 -0.63 9.54
N TYR A 5 11.37 -1.14 8.39
CA TYR A 5 10.50 -1.86 7.46
C TYR A 5 11.11 -3.25 7.21
N ILE A 6 10.47 -4.28 7.75
CA ILE A 6 10.98 -5.65 7.75
C ILE A 6 9.95 -6.55 7.06
N ARG A 7 10.38 -7.38 6.10
CA ARG A 7 9.52 -8.41 5.52
C ARG A 7 9.33 -9.55 6.53
N THR A 8 8.09 -9.91 6.80
CA THR A 8 7.78 -10.91 7.83
C THR A 8 8.15 -12.35 7.46
N ASN A 9 8.20 -12.66 6.15
CA ASN A 9 8.51 -14.01 5.64
C ASN A 9 7.74 -15.14 6.35
N GLY A 10 6.48 -14.87 6.73
CA GLY A 10 5.65 -15.82 7.47
C GLY A 10 5.94 -15.89 8.99
N GLN A 11 6.86 -15.07 9.51
CA GLN A 11 7.28 -15.07 10.92
C GLN A 11 7.06 -13.69 11.57
N PRO A 12 5.82 -13.24 11.75
CA PRO A 12 5.51 -11.88 12.21
C PRO A 12 6.07 -11.57 13.60
N LEU A 13 6.08 -12.54 14.52
CA LEU A 13 6.61 -12.33 15.88
C LEU A 13 8.12 -12.08 15.88
N GLU A 14 8.87 -12.85 15.11
CA GLU A 14 10.31 -12.67 15.02
C GLU A 14 10.65 -11.33 14.35
N SER A 15 9.88 -10.94 13.31
CA SER A 15 10.06 -9.64 12.65
C SER A 15 9.79 -8.48 13.61
N VAL A 16 8.78 -8.57 14.49
CA VAL A 16 8.53 -7.55 15.51
C VAL A 16 9.67 -7.50 16.53
N LYS A 17 10.17 -8.66 17.01
CA LYS A 17 11.32 -8.70 17.92
C LYS A 17 12.58 -8.10 17.29
N GLU A 18 12.85 -8.43 16.04
CA GLU A 18 13.98 -7.87 15.29
C GLU A 18 13.85 -6.35 15.15
N GLY A 19 12.69 -5.86 14.73
CA GLY A 19 12.41 -4.44 14.62
C GLY A 19 12.61 -3.68 15.94
N LEU A 20 12.13 -4.24 17.05
CA LEU A 20 12.32 -3.64 18.37
C LEU A 20 13.79 -3.63 18.80
N ARG A 21 14.56 -4.68 18.52
CA ARG A 21 16.01 -4.70 18.79
C ARG A 21 16.74 -3.63 17.98
N ASN A 22 16.42 -3.51 16.69
CA ASN A 22 17.02 -2.52 15.81
C ASN A 22 16.69 -1.09 16.28
N LEU A 23 15.41 -0.82 16.57
CA LEU A 23 14.98 0.47 17.12
C LEU A 23 15.70 0.81 18.43
N LYS A 24 15.85 -0.15 19.35
CA LYS A 24 16.57 0.05 20.61
C LYS A 24 18.05 0.38 20.37
N ALA A 25 18.68 -0.28 19.41
CA ALA A 25 20.09 -0.02 19.06
C ALA A 25 20.27 1.38 18.45
N GLU A 26 19.35 1.81 17.56
CA GLU A 26 19.41 3.13 16.91
C GLU A 26 19.09 4.29 17.88
N LEU A 27 18.12 4.11 18.77
CA LEU A 27 17.67 5.17 19.67
C LEU A 27 18.57 5.37 20.89
N GLY A 28 19.36 4.35 21.23
CA GLY A 28 20.25 4.39 22.40
C GLY A 28 19.52 4.37 23.76
N SER A 29 20.30 4.41 24.84
CA SER A 29 19.79 4.28 26.23
C SER A 29 19.06 5.53 26.76
N GLY A 30 19.18 6.67 26.09
CA GLY A 30 18.54 7.93 26.49
C GLY A 30 17.09 8.10 26.07
N SER A 31 16.58 7.20 25.22
CA SER A 31 15.21 7.29 24.69
C SER A 31 14.23 6.51 25.56
N LYS A 32 13.05 7.11 25.82
CA LYS A 32 11.97 6.48 26.57
C LYS A 32 10.75 6.29 25.63
N VAL A 33 10.25 5.07 25.53
CA VAL A 33 8.97 4.78 24.88
C VAL A 33 7.88 5.14 25.88
N LEU A 34 7.00 6.07 25.47
CA LEU A 34 5.89 6.53 26.31
C LEU A 34 4.62 5.73 26.08
N GLY A 35 4.49 5.11 24.90
CA GLY A 35 3.35 4.29 24.57
C GLY A 35 3.53 3.56 23.26
N ALA A 36 2.68 2.56 23.04
CA ALA A 36 2.71 1.71 21.85
C ALA A 36 1.32 1.58 21.20
N GLY A 37 1.26 1.81 19.91
CA GLY A 37 0.07 1.55 19.10
C GLY A 37 0.35 0.51 18.04
N VAL A 38 -0.58 -0.41 17.82
CA VAL A 38 -0.46 -1.46 16.81
C VAL A 38 -1.66 -1.49 15.86
N THR A 39 -1.40 -1.90 14.62
CA THR A 39 -2.39 -2.07 13.58
C THR A 39 -1.97 -3.22 12.64
N GLY A 40 -2.75 -3.47 11.60
CA GLY A 40 -2.48 -4.54 10.63
C GLY A 40 -3.23 -5.83 10.95
N SER A 41 -3.11 -6.81 10.07
CA SER A 41 -3.76 -8.12 10.23
C SER A 41 -3.27 -8.86 11.46
N GLY A 42 -1.98 -8.70 11.81
CA GLY A 42 -1.35 -9.29 13.00
C GLY A 42 -1.49 -8.47 14.29
N ARG A 43 -2.31 -7.40 14.30
CA ARG A 43 -2.38 -6.42 15.41
C ARG A 43 -2.66 -7.03 16.78
N GLN A 44 -3.51 -8.06 16.87
CA GLN A 44 -3.84 -8.67 18.17
C GLN A 44 -2.62 -9.34 18.77
N LEU A 45 -1.93 -10.15 17.98
CA LEU A 45 -0.75 -10.88 18.43
C LEU A 45 0.41 -9.93 18.73
N SER A 46 0.66 -8.99 17.82
CA SER A 46 1.69 -7.97 18.02
C SER A 46 1.39 -7.06 19.21
N GLY A 47 0.11 -6.74 19.44
CA GLY A 47 -0.33 -5.92 20.57
C GLY A 47 -0.02 -6.55 21.92
N ILE A 48 -0.28 -7.85 22.06
CA ILE A 48 0.07 -8.60 23.27
C ILE A 48 1.59 -8.59 23.47
N MET A 49 2.35 -8.82 22.39
CA MET A 49 3.80 -8.94 22.47
C MET A 49 4.50 -7.63 22.85
N VAL A 50 4.03 -6.50 22.37
CA VAL A 50 4.63 -5.18 22.67
C VAL A 50 3.99 -4.48 23.87
N GLY A 51 2.96 -5.06 24.49
CA GLY A 51 2.19 -4.40 25.54
C GLY A 51 1.52 -3.12 25.03
N ALA A 52 0.81 -3.20 23.89
CA ALA A 52 0.26 -2.02 23.23
C ALA A 52 -0.84 -1.35 24.04
N ASP A 53 -0.74 -0.03 24.21
CA ASP A 53 -1.79 0.82 24.80
C ASP A 53 -3.00 0.94 23.88
N VAL A 54 -2.78 0.87 22.56
CA VAL A 54 -3.81 1.01 21.55
C VAL A 54 -3.67 -0.06 20.47
N VAL A 55 -4.75 -0.81 20.23
CA VAL A 55 -4.88 -1.76 19.13
C VAL A 55 -6.02 -1.28 18.22
N LYS A 56 -5.70 -0.85 17.00
CA LYS A 56 -6.71 -0.34 16.06
C LYS A 56 -6.66 -1.07 14.73
N ASN A 57 -7.80 -1.08 14.03
CA ASN A 57 -7.87 -1.61 12.67
C ASN A 57 -7.09 -0.71 11.68
N GLU A 58 -6.76 -1.26 10.55
CA GLU A 58 -5.96 -0.61 9.52
C GLU A 58 -6.66 0.61 8.92
N ILE A 59 -7.99 0.56 8.73
CA ILE A 59 -8.76 1.68 8.17
C ILE A 59 -8.58 2.92 9.04
N THR A 60 -8.77 2.77 10.36
CA THR A 60 -8.61 3.87 11.30
C THR A 60 -7.17 4.40 11.31
N ALA A 61 -6.17 3.51 11.39
CA ALA A 61 -4.77 3.91 11.45
C ALA A 61 -4.33 4.65 10.17
N HIS A 62 -4.62 4.10 9.00
CA HIS A 62 -4.30 4.75 7.72
C HIS A 62 -5.01 6.09 7.54
N ALA A 63 -6.28 6.18 7.93
CA ALA A 63 -7.04 7.43 7.87
C ALA A 63 -6.47 8.49 8.82
N THR A 64 -6.14 8.12 10.07
CA THR A 64 -5.56 9.05 11.06
C THR A 64 -4.25 9.67 10.53
N ALA A 65 -3.34 8.85 10.00
CA ALA A 65 -2.11 9.36 9.42
C ALA A 65 -2.38 10.26 8.21
N ALA A 66 -3.23 9.81 7.27
CA ALA A 66 -3.53 10.58 6.06
C ALA A 66 -4.14 11.94 6.37
N ILE A 67 -5.12 12.01 7.27
CA ILE A 67 -5.77 13.27 7.68
C ILE A 67 -4.77 14.23 8.34
N THR A 68 -3.83 13.69 9.12
CA THR A 68 -2.82 14.52 9.79
C THR A 68 -1.86 15.18 8.81
N TYR A 69 -1.41 14.45 7.78
CA TYR A 69 -0.49 15.00 6.76
C TYR A 69 -1.23 15.74 5.64
N PHE A 70 -2.46 15.34 5.34
CA PHE A 70 -3.28 15.87 4.26
C PHE A 70 -4.71 16.12 4.76
N PRO A 71 -4.96 17.22 5.51
CA PRO A 71 -6.26 17.50 6.14
C PRO A 71 -7.44 17.54 5.15
N ASP A 72 -7.16 17.93 3.91
CA ASP A 72 -8.16 18.04 2.84
C ASP A 72 -8.37 16.72 2.06
N ALA A 73 -7.66 15.64 2.39
CA ALA A 73 -7.80 14.36 1.71
C ALA A 73 -9.25 13.87 1.74
N ARG A 74 -9.74 13.37 0.60
CA ARG A 74 -11.11 12.84 0.46
C ARG A 74 -11.11 11.36 0.13
N THR A 75 -10.11 10.87 -0.56
CA THR A 75 -10.00 9.46 -0.91
C THR A 75 -8.57 8.98 -0.69
N ILE A 76 -8.44 7.86 0.02
CA ILE A 76 -7.17 7.18 0.23
C ILE A 76 -7.19 5.87 -0.55
N PHE A 77 -6.21 5.68 -1.41
CA PHE A 77 -5.84 4.39 -1.99
C PHE A 77 -4.73 3.79 -1.15
N GLU A 78 -4.92 2.58 -0.65
CA GLU A 78 -3.89 1.83 0.06
C GLU A 78 -3.72 0.48 -0.60
N ILE A 79 -2.47 0.18 -1.02
CA ILE A 79 -2.13 -1.12 -1.60
C ILE A 79 -0.91 -1.66 -0.88
N GLY A 80 -1.15 -2.71 -0.10
CA GLY A 80 -0.14 -3.49 0.57
C GLY A 80 0.39 -4.65 -0.27
N GLY A 81 1.16 -5.54 0.35
CA GLY A 81 1.68 -6.75 -0.29
C GLY A 81 0.60 -7.80 -0.56
N GLN A 82 -0.32 -8.01 0.37
CA GLN A 82 -1.31 -9.10 0.33
C GLN A 82 -2.76 -8.61 0.27
N ASP A 83 -3.03 -7.39 0.63
CA ASP A 83 -4.35 -6.80 0.63
C ASP A 83 -4.32 -5.38 0.04
N SER A 84 -5.51 -4.83 -0.15
CA SER A 84 -5.65 -3.45 -0.59
C SER A 84 -6.95 -2.84 -0.07
N LYS A 85 -6.96 -1.53 0.13
CA LYS A 85 -8.07 -0.81 0.74
C LYS A 85 -8.32 0.51 0.03
N ILE A 86 -9.59 0.91 -0.03
CA ILE A 86 -9.99 2.25 -0.41
C ILE A 86 -10.78 2.85 0.75
N ILE A 87 -10.46 4.09 1.13
CA ILE A 87 -11.08 4.77 2.26
C ILE A 87 -11.58 6.13 1.79
N MET A 88 -12.86 6.43 2.00
CA MET A 88 -13.46 7.71 1.71
C MET A 88 -13.58 8.53 2.99
N LEU A 89 -13.17 9.79 2.87
CA LEU A 89 -13.15 10.75 3.96
C LEU A 89 -14.13 11.90 3.69
N LYS A 90 -14.75 12.38 4.75
CA LYS A 90 -15.53 13.62 4.73
C LYS A 90 -15.34 14.35 6.05
N ASN A 91 -14.90 15.62 5.97
CA ASN A 91 -14.62 16.45 7.13
C ASN A 91 -13.68 15.78 8.16
N GLY A 92 -12.61 15.16 7.68
CA GLY A 92 -11.64 14.47 8.51
C GLY A 92 -12.14 13.17 9.15
N MET A 93 -13.25 12.60 8.70
CA MET A 93 -13.81 11.34 9.21
C MET A 93 -13.93 10.31 8.09
N VAL A 94 -13.75 9.05 8.45
CA VAL A 94 -14.03 7.92 7.54
C VAL A 94 -15.54 7.79 7.40
N VAL A 95 -16.04 7.90 6.17
CA VAL A 95 -17.48 7.77 5.87
C VAL A 95 -17.82 6.47 5.15
N ASP A 96 -16.85 5.89 4.43
CA ASP A 96 -17.02 4.60 3.77
C ASP A 96 -15.64 4.00 3.48
N PHE A 97 -15.57 2.68 3.29
CA PHE A 97 -14.36 1.98 2.88
C PHE A 97 -14.70 0.66 2.17
N ALA A 98 -13.73 0.10 1.47
CA ALA A 98 -13.76 -1.28 1.01
C ALA A 98 -12.36 -1.89 1.12
N MET A 99 -12.31 -3.22 1.25
CA MET A 99 -11.08 -3.99 1.36
C MET A 99 -11.10 -5.18 0.40
N ASN A 100 -9.96 -5.45 -0.20
CA ASN A 100 -9.68 -6.70 -0.90
C ASN A 100 -8.67 -7.51 -0.09
N THR A 101 -9.12 -8.58 0.52
CA THR A 101 -8.31 -9.48 1.35
C THR A 101 -8.15 -10.88 0.74
N VAL A 102 -8.74 -11.12 -0.44
CA VAL A 102 -8.82 -12.44 -1.04
C VAL A 102 -8.10 -12.54 -2.38
N CYS A 103 -8.20 -11.50 -3.22
CA CYS A 103 -7.69 -11.55 -4.58
C CYS A 103 -6.34 -10.84 -4.72
N ALA A 104 -5.29 -11.60 -5.09
CA ALA A 104 -3.97 -11.06 -5.32
C ALA A 104 -3.90 -10.03 -6.48
N ALA A 105 -4.84 -10.05 -7.43
CA ALA A 105 -4.79 -9.23 -8.64
C ALA A 105 -4.75 -7.70 -8.39
N GLY A 106 -5.21 -7.25 -7.23
CA GLY A 106 -5.18 -5.84 -6.82
C GLY A 106 -4.15 -5.52 -5.73
N THR A 107 -3.09 -6.29 -5.59
CA THR A 107 -2.14 -6.20 -4.48
C THR A 107 -0.67 -6.22 -4.96
N GLY A 108 0.26 -5.93 -4.08
CA GLY A 108 1.70 -5.94 -4.38
C GLY A 108 2.23 -7.30 -4.78
N SER A 109 1.69 -8.40 -4.22
CA SER A 109 2.11 -9.76 -4.57
C SER A 109 1.86 -10.09 -6.04
N PHE A 110 0.83 -9.53 -6.66
CA PHE A 110 0.63 -9.64 -8.10
C PHE A 110 1.82 -9.06 -8.88
N LEU A 111 2.25 -7.85 -8.50
CA LEU A 111 3.39 -7.19 -9.17
C LEU A 111 4.70 -7.96 -8.96
N GLU A 112 4.95 -8.45 -7.75
CA GLU A 112 6.14 -9.25 -7.44
C GLU A 112 6.21 -10.51 -8.31
N HIS A 113 5.12 -11.25 -8.44
CA HIS A 113 5.06 -12.43 -9.32
C HIS A 113 5.29 -12.08 -10.79
N GLN A 114 4.73 -10.97 -11.28
CA GLN A 114 4.95 -10.57 -12.67
C GLN A 114 6.38 -10.07 -12.90
N ALA A 115 6.97 -9.38 -11.94
CA ALA A 115 8.37 -8.93 -11.98
C ALA A 115 9.33 -10.13 -12.06
N GLU A 116 9.11 -11.15 -11.23
CA GLU A 116 9.88 -12.39 -11.24
C GLU A 116 9.81 -13.08 -12.61
N ARG A 117 8.62 -13.24 -13.18
CA ARG A 117 8.40 -13.86 -14.50
C ARG A 117 9.06 -13.08 -15.63
N LEU A 118 9.02 -11.76 -15.58
CA LEU A 118 9.68 -10.89 -16.56
C LEU A 118 11.19 -10.78 -16.33
N LYS A 119 11.70 -11.37 -15.24
CA LYS A 119 13.11 -11.26 -14.82
C LYS A 119 13.55 -9.81 -14.72
N VAL A 120 12.77 -9.01 -13.96
CA VAL A 120 13.06 -7.63 -13.60
C VAL A 120 12.95 -7.48 -12.10
N ARG A 121 13.71 -6.56 -11.53
CA ARG A 121 13.59 -6.26 -10.10
C ARG A 121 12.33 -5.44 -9.86
N ILE A 122 11.64 -5.71 -8.75
CA ILE A 122 10.39 -5.01 -8.42
C ILE A 122 10.62 -3.49 -8.22
N GLU A 123 11.80 -3.10 -7.74
CA GLU A 123 12.18 -1.70 -7.55
C GLU A 123 12.29 -0.94 -8.88
N GLU A 124 12.64 -1.62 -9.96
CA GLU A 124 12.77 -1.04 -11.30
C GLU A 124 11.46 -1.03 -12.09
N PHE A 125 10.47 -1.79 -11.60
CA PHE A 125 9.21 -2.05 -12.31
C PHE A 125 8.46 -0.77 -12.68
N GLY A 126 8.37 0.18 -11.74
CA GLY A 126 7.70 1.45 -11.97
C GLY A 126 8.41 2.35 -12.98
N ASP A 127 9.74 2.44 -12.90
CA ASP A 127 10.52 3.25 -13.84
C ASP A 127 10.54 2.64 -15.25
N LEU A 128 10.49 1.31 -15.37
CA LEU A 128 10.33 0.62 -16.65
C LEU A 128 8.94 0.89 -17.25
N ALA A 129 7.87 0.89 -16.43
CA ALA A 129 6.52 1.23 -16.91
C ALA A 129 6.48 2.60 -17.60
N LEU A 130 7.18 3.60 -17.04
CA LEU A 130 7.22 4.96 -17.60
C LEU A 130 7.97 5.08 -18.93
N ARG A 131 8.72 4.06 -19.34
CA ARG A 131 9.42 3.99 -20.61
C ARG A 131 8.61 3.32 -21.72
N ALA A 132 7.34 2.98 -21.46
CA ALA A 132 6.47 2.35 -22.45
C ALA A 132 6.21 3.29 -23.63
N GLU A 133 6.38 2.77 -24.84
CA GLU A 133 6.12 3.50 -26.08
C GLU A 133 4.78 3.12 -26.70
N ARG A 134 4.32 1.89 -26.44
CA ARG A 134 3.07 1.35 -26.98
C ARG A 134 2.09 1.02 -25.86
N ASN A 135 0.82 1.33 -26.09
CA ASN A 135 -0.24 0.95 -25.15
C ASN A 135 -0.58 -0.54 -25.32
N VAL A 136 -0.38 -1.31 -24.27
CA VAL A 136 -0.68 -2.75 -24.22
C VAL A 136 -1.78 -3.00 -23.21
N ARG A 137 -2.92 -3.48 -23.69
CA ARG A 137 -4.00 -3.88 -22.80
C ARG A 137 -3.74 -5.29 -22.25
N ILE A 138 -3.68 -5.42 -20.93
CA ILE A 138 -3.59 -6.66 -20.18
C ILE A 138 -4.90 -6.88 -19.41
N ALA A 139 -5.38 -8.13 -19.31
CA ALA A 139 -6.56 -8.45 -18.51
C ALA A 139 -6.36 -8.09 -17.03
N GLY A 140 -7.32 -7.37 -16.45
CA GLY A 140 -7.24 -6.89 -15.06
C GLY A 140 -8.12 -7.65 -14.06
N ARG A 141 -8.92 -8.65 -14.49
CA ARG A 141 -9.87 -9.31 -13.60
C ARG A 141 -9.27 -10.42 -12.75
N CYS A 142 -8.29 -11.13 -13.27
CA CYS A 142 -7.69 -12.30 -12.63
C CYS A 142 -6.21 -12.38 -12.99
N THR A 143 -5.38 -12.76 -12.01
CA THR A 143 -3.93 -12.94 -12.19
C THR A 143 -3.58 -13.95 -13.29
N VAL A 144 -4.35 -15.04 -13.40
CA VAL A 144 -4.13 -16.08 -14.42
C VAL A 144 -4.32 -15.52 -15.84
N PHE A 145 -5.38 -14.75 -16.06
CA PHE A 145 -5.61 -14.13 -17.36
C PHE A 145 -4.61 -13.02 -17.67
N ALA A 146 -4.22 -12.23 -16.66
CA ALA A 146 -3.18 -11.22 -16.83
C ALA A 146 -1.86 -11.84 -17.24
N GLU A 147 -1.51 -12.99 -16.67
CA GLU A 147 -0.31 -13.74 -16.99
C GLU A 147 -0.34 -14.33 -18.40
N SER A 148 -1.46 -14.95 -18.80
CA SER A 148 -1.65 -15.48 -20.15
C SER A 148 -1.53 -14.35 -21.19
N ASP A 149 -2.15 -13.19 -20.94
CA ASP A 149 -2.03 -12.02 -21.80
C ASP A 149 -0.59 -11.51 -21.87
N MET A 150 0.11 -11.45 -20.74
CA MET A 150 1.50 -11.04 -20.68
C MET A 150 2.38 -11.91 -21.58
N ILE A 151 2.23 -13.24 -21.51
CA ILE A 151 2.97 -14.19 -22.35
C ILE A 151 2.64 -13.96 -23.84
N ALA A 152 1.36 -13.83 -24.17
CA ALA A 152 0.94 -13.56 -25.55
C ALA A 152 1.54 -12.25 -26.09
N LYS A 153 1.58 -11.18 -25.27
CA LYS A 153 2.17 -9.91 -25.68
C LYS A 153 3.68 -9.99 -25.89
N GLN A 154 4.39 -10.81 -25.09
CA GLN A 154 5.82 -11.10 -25.34
C GLN A 154 6.01 -11.77 -26.71
N GLN A 155 5.17 -12.75 -27.06
CA GLN A 155 5.23 -13.43 -28.36
C GLN A 155 4.93 -12.49 -29.54
N TYR A 156 4.07 -11.47 -29.34
CA TYR A 156 3.79 -10.43 -30.33
C TYR A 156 4.86 -9.34 -30.42
N GLY A 157 5.98 -9.50 -29.73
CA GLY A 157 7.13 -8.57 -29.81
C GLY A 157 6.90 -7.23 -29.12
N PHE A 158 6.04 -7.16 -28.10
CA PHE A 158 5.96 -5.98 -27.24
C PHE A 158 7.18 -5.93 -26.32
N SER A 159 7.67 -4.73 -26.05
CA SER A 159 8.79 -4.52 -25.12
C SER A 159 8.38 -4.87 -23.69
N LYS A 160 9.37 -5.16 -22.83
CA LYS A 160 9.10 -5.34 -21.39
C LYS A 160 8.46 -4.09 -20.78
N ALA A 161 8.86 -2.90 -21.19
CA ALA A 161 8.31 -1.63 -20.73
C ALA A 161 6.81 -1.49 -21.05
N ASP A 162 6.42 -1.81 -22.32
CA ASP A 162 5.02 -1.77 -22.75
C ASP A 162 4.16 -2.73 -21.93
N ILE A 163 4.66 -3.96 -21.70
CA ILE A 163 3.96 -5.00 -20.94
C ILE A 163 3.82 -4.59 -19.49
N ILE A 164 4.88 -4.07 -18.87
CA ILE A 164 4.89 -3.62 -17.47
C ILE A 164 3.90 -2.46 -17.27
N ASN A 165 3.86 -1.50 -18.19
CA ASN A 165 2.86 -0.44 -18.14
C ASN A 165 1.43 -1.02 -18.23
N GLY A 166 1.20 -1.97 -19.14
CA GLY A 166 -0.09 -2.67 -19.23
C GLY A 166 -0.50 -3.41 -17.96
N LEU A 167 0.47 -4.00 -17.24
CA LEU A 167 0.25 -4.65 -15.95
C LEU A 167 -0.09 -3.63 -14.85
N CYS A 168 0.59 -2.48 -14.80
CA CYS A 168 0.25 -1.40 -13.87
C CYS A 168 -1.19 -0.91 -14.09
N GLU A 169 -1.56 -0.65 -15.33
CA GLU A 169 -2.94 -0.25 -15.67
C GLU A 169 -3.96 -1.36 -15.35
N ALA A 170 -3.61 -2.63 -15.57
CA ALA A 170 -4.47 -3.76 -15.25
C ALA A 170 -4.75 -3.86 -13.74
N LEU A 171 -3.72 -3.69 -12.90
CA LEU A 171 -3.86 -3.66 -11.45
C LEU A 171 -4.80 -2.53 -11.01
N VAL A 172 -4.57 -1.31 -11.50
CA VAL A 172 -5.39 -0.14 -11.12
C VAL A 172 -6.84 -0.33 -11.58
N ARG A 173 -7.08 -0.82 -12.79
CA ARG A 173 -8.45 -1.14 -13.26
C ARG A 173 -9.12 -2.20 -12.36
N ASN A 174 -8.38 -3.24 -11.96
CA ASN A 174 -8.89 -4.25 -11.04
C ASN A 174 -9.28 -3.61 -9.70
N TYR A 175 -8.36 -2.85 -9.13
CA TYR A 175 -8.55 -2.16 -7.85
C TYR A 175 -9.78 -1.25 -7.87
N ILE A 176 -9.88 -0.33 -8.83
CA ILE A 176 -11.00 0.60 -8.93
C ILE A 176 -12.33 -0.13 -9.20
N ASN A 177 -12.34 -1.15 -10.06
CA ASN A 177 -13.56 -1.90 -10.37
C ASN A 177 -14.06 -2.74 -9.18
N ASN A 178 -13.17 -3.25 -8.34
CA ASN A 178 -13.54 -4.08 -7.20
C ASN A 178 -13.86 -3.24 -5.95
N LEU A 179 -13.02 -2.27 -5.62
CA LEU A 179 -13.14 -1.49 -4.38
C LEU A 179 -13.87 -0.16 -4.56
N GLY A 180 -13.74 0.47 -5.72
CA GLY A 180 -14.36 1.75 -6.03
C GLY A 180 -15.77 1.65 -6.62
N ARG A 181 -16.25 0.43 -6.93
CA ARG A 181 -17.56 0.25 -7.58
C ARG A 181 -18.70 0.80 -6.72
N GLY A 182 -19.50 1.69 -7.31
CA GLY A 182 -20.63 2.31 -6.62
C GLY A 182 -20.25 3.37 -5.59
N LYS A 183 -18.96 3.70 -5.47
CA LYS A 183 -18.46 4.71 -4.53
C LYS A 183 -18.15 6.02 -5.26
N LYS A 184 -18.41 7.14 -4.58
CA LYS A 184 -18.04 8.46 -5.07
C LYS A 184 -16.60 8.76 -4.64
N LEU A 185 -15.66 8.64 -5.58
CA LEU A 185 -14.27 8.97 -5.36
C LEU A 185 -14.05 10.46 -5.62
N GLU A 186 -13.58 11.18 -4.62
CA GLU A 186 -13.39 12.64 -4.67
C GLU A 186 -11.94 13.02 -4.38
N PRO A 187 -11.37 13.99 -5.12
CA PRO A 187 -10.06 14.56 -4.80
C PRO A 187 -10.13 15.45 -3.54
N PRO A 188 -9.01 15.68 -2.85
CA PRO A 188 -7.66 15.17 -3.12
C PRO A 188 -7.49 13.68 -2.82
N PHE A 189 -6.70 13.01 -3.69
CA PHE A 189 -6.38 11.59 -3.60
C PHE A 189 -5.02 11.37 -2.96
N VAL A 190 -4.93 10.48 -1.98
CA VAL A 190 -3.68 10.07 -1.32
C VAL A 190 -3.45 8.58 -1.63
N PHE A 191 -2.24 8.24 -2.10
CA PHE A 191 -1.86 6.85 -2.37
C PHE A 191 -0.74 6.42 -1.41
N GLN A 192 -1.00 5.38 -0.63
CA GLN A 192 -0.12 4.85 0.41
C GLN A 192 -0.08 3.32 0.39
N GLY A 193 0.74 2.72 1.27
CA GLY A 193 1.09 1.30 1.23
C GLY A 193 2.36 1.05 0.42
N GLY A 194 2.93 -0.15 0.52
CA GLY A 194 4.22 -0.47 -0.11
C GLY A 194 4.23 -0.30 -1.64
N VAL A 195 3.08 -0.51 -2.29
CA VAL A 195 2.95 -0.36 -3.76
C VAL A 195 3.00 1.11 -4.20
N ALA A 196 2.83 2.07 -3.30
CA ALA A 196 2.95 3.49 -3.63
C ALA A 196 4.38 3.93 -4.03
N ALA A 197 5.39 3.08 -3.76
CA ALA A 197 6.73 3.24 -4.31
C ALA A 197 6.78 3.17 -5.85
N ASN A 198 5.79 2.50 -6.45
CA ASN A 198 5.76 2.22 -7.88
C ASN A 198 5.18 3.41 -8.66
N LYS A 199 6.04 4.16 -9.34
CA LYS A 199 5.65 5.34 -10.16
C LYS A 199 4.69 4.99 -11.29
N GLY A 200 4.83 3.79 -11.90
CA GLY A 200 3.93 3.32 -12.95
C GLY A 200 2.50 3.12 -12.44
N ILE A 201 2.33 2.61 -11.21
CA ILE A 201 1.02 2.48 -10.57
C ILE A 201 0.42 3.85 -10.25
N LYS A 202 1.22 4.79 -9.71
CA LYS A 202 0.78 6.18 -9.50
C LYS A 202 0.25 6.79 -10.80
N THR A 203 1.03 6.72 -11.88
CA THR A 203 0.64 7.24 -13.20
C THR A 203 -0.60 6.55 -13.74
N ALA A 204 -0.73 5.23 -13.55
CA ALA A 204 -1.94 4.49 -13.94
C ALA A 204 -3.17 4.94 -13.17
N PHE A 205 -3.06 5.22 -11.85
CA PHE A 205 -4.16 5.83 -11.10
C PHE A 205 -4.56 7.18 -11.67
N GLU A 206 -3.60 8.09 -11.86
CA GLU A 206 -3.86 9.43 -12.39
C GLU A 206 -4.54 9.39 -13.76
N LYS A 207 -4.13 8.44 -14.62
CA LYS A 207 -4.76 8.21 -15.92
C LYS A 207 -6.21 7.72 -15.81
N VAL A 208 -6.49 6.78 -14.88
CA VAL A 208 -7.81 6.17 -14.72
C VAL A 208 -8.81 7.13 -14.06
N ILE A 209 -8.38 7.89 -13.05
CA ILE A 209 -9.26 8.79 -12.29
C ILE A 209 -9.31 10.22 -12.86
N GLY A 210 -8.39 10.58 -13.75
CA GLY A 210 -8.30 11.92 -14.36
C GLY A 210 -7.84 13.03 -13.40
N HIS A 211 -7.21 12.68 -12.28
CA HIS A 211 -6.75 13.61 -11.26
C HIS A 211 -5.37 13.23 -10.75
N GLN A 212 -4.65 14.19 -10.19
CA GLN A 212 -3.37 13.94 -9.52
C GLN A 212 -3.57 13.11 -8.25
N VAL A 213 -2.56 12.28 -7.96
CA VAL A 213 -2.50 11.43 -6.76
C VAL A 213 -1.25 11.79 -5.98
N VAL A 214 -1.42 12.14 -4.71
CA VAL A 214 -0.32 12.47 -3.82
C VAL A 214 0.20 11.20 -3.15
N VAL A 215 1.51 11.00 -3.17
CA VAL A 215 2.18 9.92 -2.44
C VAL A 215 2.92 10.55 -1.27
N PRO A 216 2.58 10.20 -0.01
CA PRO A 216 3.29 10.68 1.18
C PRO A 216 4.76 10.26 1.20
N GLY A 217 5.63 11.02 1.83
CA GLY A 217 7.04 10.62 2.03
C GLY A 217 7.21 9.35 2.87
N HIS A 218 6.21 9.03 3.69
CA HIS A 218 6.16 7.84 4.55
C HIS A 218 5.09 6.85 4.10
N TYR A 219 4.89 6.69 2.79
CA TYR A 219 3.80 5.91 2.19
C TYR A 219 3.68 4.47 2.72
N ASN A 220 4.78 3.83 3.05
CA ASN A 220 4.83 2.45 3.53
C ASN A 220 4.69 2.32 5.06
N GLU A 221 4.85 3.41 5.81
CA GLU A 221 4.73 3.44 7.27
C GLU A 221 3.44 4.10 7.78
N MET A 222 2.55 4.58 6.89
CA MET A 222 1.37 5.35 7.28
C MET A 222 0.48 4.62 8.29
N GLY A 223 0.32 3.30 8.18
CA GLY A 223 -0.38 2.49 9.18
C GLY A 223 0.26 2.57 10.57
N ALA A 224 1.58 2.40 10.65
CA ALA A 224 2.33 2.46 11.91
C ALA A 224 2.31 3.87 12.51
N ILE A 225 2.47 4.90 11.68
CA ILE A 225 2.37 6.30 12.10
C ILE A 225 0.99 6.59 12.68
N GLY A 226 -0.08 6.18 12.01
CA GLY A 226 -1.44 6.37 12.51
C GLY A 226 -1.70 5.63 13.83
N ALA A 227 -1.19 4.41 13.98
CA ALA A 227 -1.27 3.67 15.24
C ALA A 227 -0.52 4.40 16.38
N ALA A 228 0.66 4.93 16.10
CA ALA A 228 1.43 5.72 17.07
C ALA A 228 0.73 7.03 17.45
N MET A 229 0.10 7.72 16.49
CA MET A 229 -0.69 8.92 16.77
C MET A 229 -1.88 8.62 17.67
N LEU A 230 -2.57 7.52 17.43
CA LEU A 230 -3.70 7.07 18.28
C LEU A 230 -3.25 6.68 19.69
N ALA A 231 -2.09 6.03 19.83
CA ALA A 231 -1.51 5.73 21.14
C ALA A 231 -1.14 7.02 21.88
N ARG A 232 -0.50 7.99 21.19
CA ARG A 232 -0.20 9.31 21.77
C ARG A 232 -1.46 10.01 22.27
N GLU A 233 -2.51 10.04 21.48
CA GLU A 233 -3.77 10.66 21.88
C GLU A 233 -4.38 9.99 23.12
N TYR A 234 -4.32 8.66 23.19
CA TYR A 234 -4.82 7.87 24.32
C TYR A 234 -4.08 8.19 25.62
N ILE A 235 -2.76 8.32 25.56
CA ILE A 235 -1.91 8.55 26.74
C ILE A 235 -2.00 10.00 27.25
N LEU A 236 -2.28 10.96 26.36
CA LEU A 236 -2.38 12.37 26.72
C LEU A 236 -3.77 12.79 27.25
N ARG A 237 -4.74 11.88 27.23
CA ARG A 237 -6.07 12.07 27.84
C ARG A 237 -6.03 11.78 29.34
#